data_671c259e60c904f5803d6136376aeedf
#
_entry.id   671c259e60c904f5803d6136376aeedf
#
_cell.length_a   1.000
_cell.length_b   1.000
_cell.length_c   1.000
_cell.angle_alpha   90.00
_cell.angle_beta   90.00
_cell.angle_gamma   90.00
#
_symmetry.space_group_name_H-M   'P 1'
#
loop_
_entity.id
_entity.type
_entity.pdbx_description
1 polymer ?
#
loop_
_entity_poly.entity_id
_entity_poly.type
_entity_poly.pdbx_seq_one_letter_code
_entity_poly.pdbx_strand_id
1 'polypeptide(L)'
;MCLAIPGQIVEVVDESNQLAKVDVAGVRRTVNIGLFDDLGPGDWVLIHVGFAISVIDEEEARATRELLEAMGAEYEQELIELKASVIE
;
A
#
# COMPACT_ATOMS: atom_id res chain seq x y z
N MET A 1 -6.37 7.57 -14.08
CA MET A 1 -5.86 6.18 -14.02
C MET A 1 -5.28 5.90 -12.65
N CYS A 2 -5.66 4.79 -12.06
CA CYS A 2 -5.15 4.42 -10.74
C CYS A 2 -3.89 3.56 -10.87
N LEU A 3 -2.92 3.85 -10.03
CA LEU A 3 -1.66 3.11 -9.99
C LEU A 3 -1.66 2.21 -8.75
N ALA A 4 -1.03 1.04 -8.87
CA ALA A 4 -0.76 0.22 -7.71
C ALA A 4 0.51 0.75 -7.06
N ILE A 5 0.46 0.98 -5.77
CA ILE A 5 1.56 1.59 -5.02
C ILE A 5 2.10 0.60 -4.00
N PRO A 6 3.42 0.40 -3.91
CA PRO A 6 3.98 -0.51 -2.93
C PRO A 6 3.90 0.09 -1.53
N GLY A 7 3.53 -0.75 -0.57
CA GLY A 7 3.48 -0.37 0.83
C GLY A 7 3.94 -1.52 1.70
N GLN A 8 4.49 -1.21 2.86
CA GLN A 8 4.93 -2.22 3.81
C GLN A 8 3.97 -2.27 4.98
N ILE A 9 3.51 -3.47 5.31
CA ILE A 9 2.62 -3.64 6.45
C ILE A 9 3.37 -3.34 7.73
N VAL A 10 2.81 -2.46 8.55
CA VAL A 10 3.36 -2.08 9.84
C VAL A 10 2.75 -2.91 10.94
N GLU A 11 1.43 -3.07 10.91
CA GLU A 11 0.72 -3.92 11.86
C GLU A 11 -0.64 -4.31 11.31
N VAL A 12 -1.13 -5.46 11.76
CA VAL A 12 -2.50 -5.87 11.47
C VAL A 12 -3.37 -5.29 12.58
N VAL A 13 -4.29 -4.41 12.22
CA VAL A 13 -5.09 -3.68 13.22
C VAL A 13 -6.42 -4.34 13.52
N ASP A 14 -6.94 -5.14 12.59
CA ASP A 14 -8.20 -5.84 12.80
C ASP A 14 -8.21 -7.13 11.97
N GLU A 15 -7.94 -8.24 12.62
CA GLU A 15 -7.90 -9.53 11.94
C GLU A 15 -9.28 -9.97 11.47
N SER A 16 -10.31 -9.64 12.20
CA SER A 16 -11.68 -10.02 11.86
C SER A 16 -12.13 -9.38 10.55
N ASN A 17 -11.79 -8.11 10.36
CA ASN A 17 -12.14 -7.37 9.16
C ASN A 17 -11.02 -7.32 8.14
N GLN A 18 -9.91 -7.99 8.46
CA GLN A 18 -8.75 -8.09 7.58
C GLN A 18 -8.21 -6.73 7.17
N LEU A 19 -8.01 -5.89 8.17
CA LEU A 19 -7.45 -4.55 7.98
C LEU A 19 -6.05 -4.50 8.55
N ALA A 20 -5.16 -3.84 7.82
CA ALA A 20 -3.79 -3.65 8.25
C ALA A 20 -3.34 -2.21 8.01
N LYS A 21 -2.46 -1.74 8.85
CA LYS A 21 -1.85 -0.44 8.68
C LYS A 21 -0.58 -0.61 7.84
N VAL A 22 -0.47 0.16 6.77
CA VAL A 22 0.65 0.09 5.84
C VAL A 22 1.32 1.44 5.74
N ASP A 23 2.64 1.40 5.56
CA ASP A 23 3.44 2.59 5.32
C ASP A 23 3.69 2.72 3.82
N VAL A 24 3.23 3.84 3.26
CA VAL A 24 3.41 4.14 1.85
C VAL A 24 4.13 5.48 1.77
N ALA A 25 5.41 5.45 1.43
CA ALA A 25 6.22 6.66 1.29
C ALA A 25 6.13 7.59 2.51
N GLY A 26 6.16 7.01 3.71
CA GLY A 26 6.07 7.77 4.95
C GLY A 26 4.66 8.08 5.42
N VAL A 27 3.66 7.70 4.65
CA VAL A 27 2.25 7.91 5.00
C VAL A 27 1.65 6.58 5.43
N ARG A 28 1.08 6.54 6.62
CA ARG A 28 0.45 5.31 7.12
C ARG A 28 -1.03 5.31 6.80
N ARG A 29 -1.48 4.18 6.28
CA ARG A 29 -2.86 4.00 5.85
C ARG A 29 -3.39 2.66 6.31
N THR A 30 -4.68 2.61 6.60
CA THR A 30 -5.36 1.36 6.84
C THR A 30 -5.87 0.84 5.51
N VAL A 31 -5.48 -0.38 5.15
CA VAL A 31 -5.91 -0.99 3.90
C VAL A 31 -6.51 -2.36 4.17
N ASN A 32 -7.34 -2.82 3.23
CA ASN A 32 -7.95 -4.13 3.32
C ASN A 32 -6.98 -5.18 2.74
N ILE A 33 -6.66 -6.19 3.54
CA ILE A 33 -5.77 -7.28 3.14
C ILE A 33 -6.53 -8.59 2.98
N GLY A 34 -7.83 -8.51 2.74
CA GLY A 34 -8.70 -9.68 2.69
C GLY A 34 -8.44 -10.67 1.57
N LEU A 35 -7.68 -10.28 0.56
CA LEU A 35 -7.33 -11.19 -0.53
C LEU A 35 -6.24 -12.18 -0.13
N PHE A 36 -5.58 -11.98 0.98
CA PHE A 36 -4.45 -12.79 1.43
C PHE A 36 -4.62 -13.20 2.88
N ASP A 37 -4.18 -14.42 3.21
CA ASP A 37 -4.39 -14.96 4.55
C ASP A 37 -3.18 -14.85 5.48
N ASP A 38 -1.99 -14.74 4.92
CA ASP A 38 -0.76 -14.87 5.69
C ASP A 38 0.07 -13.60 5.78
N LEU A 39 -0.56 -12.45 5.64
CA LEU A 39 0.17 -11.19 5.71
C LEU A 39 0.38 -10.73 7.15
N GLY A 40 1.55 -10.18 7.40
CA GLY A 40 1.90 -9.64 8.70
C GLY A 40 2.89 -8.50 8.59
N PRO A 41 3.30 -7.92 9.74
CA PRO A 41 4.26 -6.82 9.75
C PRO A 41 5.54 -7.18 9.01
N GLY A 42 6.02 -6.27 8.18
CA GLY A 42 7.21 -6.47 7.37
C GLY A 42 6.94 -6.92 5.94
N ASP A 43 5.75 -7.43 5.67
CA ASP A 43 5.40 -7.86 4.32
C ASP A 43 5.13 -6.65 3.42
N TRP A 44 5.50 -6.80 2.15
CA TRP A 44 5.26 -5.76 1.15
C TRP A 44 4.10 -6.14 0.26
N VAL A 45 3.25 -5.17 -0.03
CA VAL A 45 2.07 -5.38 -0.87
C VAL A 45 1.93 -4.23 -1.86
N LEU A 46 1.25 -4.51 -2.96
CA LEU A 46 0.80 -3.46 -3.88
C LEU A 46 -0.62 -3.07 -3.49
N ILE A 47 -0.84 -1.78 -3.36
CA ILE A 47 -2.11 -1.21 -2.91
C ILE A 47 -2.78 -0.49 -4.07
N HIS A 48 -4.06 -0.77 -4.26
CA HIS A 48 -4.88 -0.12 -5.26
C HIS A 48 -6.21 0.23 -4.63
N VAL A 49 -6.50 1.52 -4.54
CA VAL A 49 -7.76 2.06 -4.00
C VAL A 49 -8.10 1.49 -2.61
N GLY A 50 -7.09 1.43 -1.74
CA GLY A 50 -7.32 0.98 -0.36
C GLY A 50 -7.31 -0.52 -0.15
N PHE A 51 -7.03 -1.31 -1.19
CA PHE A 51 -6.95 -2.76 -1.11
C PHE A 51 -5.56 -3.24 -1.48
N ALA A 52 -5.07 -4.22 -0.73
CA ALA A 52 -3.84 -4.91 -1.12
C ALA A 52 -4.22 -5.91 -2.21
N ILE A 53 -3.65 -5.74 -3.40
CA ILE A 53 -4.01 -6.56 -4.55
C ILE A 53 -2.93 -7.56 -4.95
N SER A 54 -1.73 -7.43 -4.39
CA SER A 54 -0.63 -8.33 -4.71
C SER A 54 0.38 -8.31 -3.58
N VAL A 55 1.02 -9.45 -3.35
CA VAL A 55 2.13 -9.54 -2.39
C VAL A 55 3.42 -9.48 -3.19
N ILE A 56 4.35 -8.64 -2.78
CA ILE A 56 5.63 -8.46 -3.46
C ILE A 56 6.74 -8.56 -2.43
N ASP A 57 7.98 -8.73 -2.89
CA ASP A 57 9.12 -8.69 -1.99
C ASP A 57 9.71 -7.28 -1.93
N GLU A 58 10.67 -7.09 -1.05
CA GLU A 58 11.29 -5.79 -0.85
C GLU A 58 11.96 -5.25 -2.11
N GLU A 59 12.59 -6.13 -2.87
CA GLU A 59 13.27 -5.73 -4.10
C GLU A 59 12.28 -5.27 -5.15
N GLU A 60 11.18 -5.98 -5.32
CA GLU A 60 10.12 -5.57 -6.23
C GLU A 60 9.49 -4.26 -5.78
N ALA A 61 9.31 -4.09 -4.48
CA ALA A 61 8.75 -2.86 -3.93
C ALA A 61 9.64 -1.67 -4.27
N ARG A 62 10.95 -1.83 -4.12
CA ARG A 62 11.90 -0.77 -4.43
C ARG A 62 11.88 -0.44 -5.92
N ALA A 63 11.93 -1.47 -6.78
CA ALA A 63 11.92 -1.26 -8.22
C ALA A 63 10.63 -0.57 -8.68
N THR A 64 9.50 -1.00 -8.13
CA THR A 64 8.21 -0.40 -8.45
C THR A 64 8.16 1.05 -8.00
N ARG A 65 8.67 1.33 -6.81
CA ARG A 65 8.70 2.68 -6.28
C ARG A 65 9.57 3.60 -7.13
N GLU A 66 10.73 3.12 -7.56
CA GLU A 66 11.61 3.90 -8.42
C GLU A 66 10.92 4.21 -9.76
N LEU A 67 10.22 3.24 -10.30
CA LEU A 67 9.49 3.44 -11.53
C LEU A 67 8.38 4.48 -11.35
N LEU A 68 7.64 4.40 -10.25
CA LEU A 68 6.57 5.36 -9.96
C LEU A 68 7.12 6.76 -9.75
N GLU A 69 8.25 6.88 -9.07
CA GLU A 69 8.88 8.18 -8.88
C GLU A 69 9.32 8.78 -10.21
N ALA A 70 9.76 7.96 -11.15
CA ALA A 70 10.11 8.41 -12.49
C ALA A 70 8.90 8.89 -13.29
N MET A 71 7.72 8.44 -12.93
CA MET A 71 6.48 8.90 -13.57
C MET A 71 6.05 10.28 -13.08
N GLY A 72 6.56 10.70 -11.93
CA GLY A 72 6.37 12.07 -11.45
C GLY A 72 4.94 12.39 -11.04
N ALA A 73 4.28 13.26 -11.82
CA ALA A 73 2.98 13.81 -11.41
C ALA A 73 1.90 12.76 -11.16
N GLU A 74 1.90 11.67 -11.90
CA GLU A 74 0.88 10.63 -11.71
C GLU A 74 1.05 9.94 -10.36
N TYR A 75 2.28 9.68 -9.97
CA TYR A 75 2.56 9.08 -8.66
C TYR A 75 2.17 10.03 -7.54
N GLU A 76 2.52 11.30 -7.68
CA GLU A 76 2.15 12.31 -6.68
C GLU A 76 0.65 12.42 -6.54
N GLN A 77 -0.07 12.36 -7.65
CA GLN A 77 -1.53 12.41 -7.64
C GLN A 77 -2.11 11.23 -6.85
N GLU A 78 -1.57 10.03 -7.04
CA GLU A 78 -2.03 8.85 -6.30
C GLU A 78 -1.75 9.00 -4.81
N LEU A 79 -0.61 9.54 -4.44
CA LEU A 79 -0.30 9.76 -3.04
C LEU A 79 -1.25 10.77 -2.41
N ILE A 80 -1.59 11.82 -3.14
CA ILE A 80 -2.54 12.83 -2.67
C ILE A 80 -3.91 12.19 -2.46
N GLU A 81 -4.37 11.40 -3.41
CA GLU A 81 -5.64 10.71 -3.30
C GLU A 81 -5.66 9.72 -2.13
N LEU A 82 -4.56 9.03 -1.93
CA LEU A 82 -4.43 8.11 -0.81
C LEU A 82 -4.54 8.85 0.52
N LYS A 83 -3.90 10.01 0.63
CA LYS A 83 -4.00 10.84 1.83
C LYS A 83 -5.40 11.37 2.03
N ALA A 84 -6.02 11.83 0.95
CA ALA A 84 -7.36 12.42 1.02
C ALA A 84 -8.43 11.38 1.36
N SER A 85 -8.20 10.13 1.05
CA SER A 85 -9.16 9.07 1.32
C SER A 85 -9.14 8.59 2.77
N VAL A 86 -8.25 9.12 3.58
CA VAL A 86 -8.15 8.72 4.97
C VAL A 86 -9.31 9.20 5.77
N ILE A 87 -9.94 8.28 6.37
CA ILE A 87 -11.01 8.57 7.31
C ILE A 87 -10.66 7.83 8.58
N GLU A 88 -9.84 8.41 9.38
CA GLU A 88 -9.43 7.77 10.62
C GLU A 88 -9.81 8.60 11.82
#